data_5f570f4c9241078a171a1144f7c3bfbd
#
_entry.id   5f570f4c9241078a171a1144f7c3bfbd
#
_cell.length_a   1.000
_cell.length_b   1.000
_cell.length_c   1.000
_cell.angle_alpha   90.00
_cell.angle_beta   90.00
_cell.angle_gamma   90.00
#
_symmetry.space_group_name_H-M   'P 1'
#
loop_
_entity.id
_entity.type
_entity.pdbx_description
1 polymer ?
#
loop_
_entity_poly.entity_id
_entity_poly.type
_entity_poly.pdbx_seq_one_letter_code
_entity_poly.pdbx_strand_id
1 'polypeptide(L)'
;MFDLELKTVLSFLDGAKAILIMGYDGIVVESASKEEDEYFQDLTIELGQIVKNIGELSKNTNVGALHEMILNFGQSKILLRSIHKDYFVALLLSRDENVGKSQFALQRVIPNLVKNL
;
A
#
# COMPACT_ATOMS: atom_id res chain seq x y z
N MET A 1 -3.25 11.00 12.26
CA MET A 1 -2.50 10.03 13.08
C MET A 1 -1.30 9.46 12.35
N PHE A 2 -1.45 9.08 11.08
CA PHE A 2 -0.36 8.55 10.27
C PHE A 2 0.19 9.54 9.25
N ASP A 3 -0.27 10.77 9.29
CA ASP A 3 -0.03 11.76 8.25
C ASP A 3 1.47 12.02 8.03
N LEU A 4 2.23 12.14 9.10
CA LEU A 4 3.66 12.40 9.00
C LEU A 4 4.41 11.25 8.33
N GLU A 5 4.11 10.02 8.73
CA GLU A 5 4.76 8.83 8.19
C GLU A 5 4.46 8.66 6.70
N LEU A 6 3.19 8.86 6.31
CA LEU A 6 2.80 8.75 4.90
C LEU A 6 3.45 9.82 4.05
N LYS A 7 3.48 11.06 4.52
CA LYS A 7 4.13 12.16 3.81
C LYS A 7 5.63 11.97 3.70
N THR A 8 6.25 11.39 4.72
CA THR A 8 7.69 11.10 4.70
C THR A 8 8.03 10.13 3.55
N VAL A 9 7.24 9.07 3.39
CA VAL A 9 7.44 8.13 2.29
C VAL A 9 7.28 8.82 0.94
N LEU A 10 6.20 9.60 0.77
CA LEU A 10 5.95 10.32 -0.48
C LEU A 10 7.08 11.30 -0.81
N SER A 11 7.63 11.99 0.18
CA SER A 11 8.72 12.95 -0.03
C SER A 11 10.01 12.25 -0.39
N PHE A 12 10.25 11.06 0.16
CA PHE A 12 11.48 10.31 -0.08
C PHE A 12 11.54 9.73 -1.50
N LEU A 13 10.39 9.41 -2.09
CA LEU A 13 10.29 8.75 -3.40
C LEU A 13 9.75 9.73 -4.44
N ASP A 14 10.61 10.17 -5.35
CA ASP A 14 10.21 11.12 -6.40
C ASP A 14 9.06 10.60 -7.25
N GLY A 15 9.06 9.31 -7.54
CA GLY A 15 8.03 8.67 -8.35
C GLY A 15 6.82 8.16 -7.58
N ALA A 16 6.74 8.39 -6.27
CA ALA A 16 5.55 8.02 -5.52
C ALA A 16 4.43 9.01 -5.79
N LYS A 17 3.25 8.50 -6.13
CA LYS A 17 2.07 9.32 -6.42
C LYS A 17 1.13 9.41 -5.24
N ALA A 18 0.93 8.30 -4.55
CA ALA A 18 -0.01 8.21 -3.43
C ALA A 18 0.35 7.02 -2.53
N ILE A 19 -0.10 7.09 -1.29
CA ILE A 19 0.08 6.03 -0.32
C ILE A 19 -1.20 5.92 0.51
N LEU A 20 -1.56 4.70 0.89
CA LEU A 20 -2.73 4.49 1.73
C LEU A 20 -2.52 3.33 2.70
N ILE A 21 -3.24 3.40 3.81
CA ILE A 21 -3.36 2.30 4.77
C ILE A 21 -4.79 1.79 4.65
N MET A 22 -4.95 0.50 4.49
CA MET A 22 -6.24 -0.14 4.29
C MET A 22 -6.31 -1.44 5.08
N GLY A 23 -7.50 -1.74 5.59
CA GLY A 23 -7.77 -3.04 6.17
C GLY A 23 -7.99 -4.10 5.10
N TYR A 24 -7.83 -5.37 5.46
CA TYR A 24 -8.16 -6.46 4.57
C TYR A 24 -9.67 -6.56 4.31
N ASP A 25 -10.48 -5.81 5.05
CA ASP A 25 -11.91 -5.65 4.79
C ASP A 25 -12.23 -4.66 3.66
N GLY A 26 -11.18 -4.02 3.10
CA GLY A 26 -11.33 -3.07 2.01
C GLY A 26 -11.59 -1.63 2.44
N ILE A 27 -11.52 -1.33 3.75
CA ILE A 27 -11.80 0.02 4.27
C ILE A 27 -10.48 0.79 4.41
N VAL A 28 -10.43 1.99 3.80
CA VAL A 28 -9.28 2.88 3.90
C VAL A 28 -9.24 3.51 5.29
N VAL A 29 -8.09 3.39 5.96
CA VAL A 29 -7.85 4.03 7.25
C VAL A 29 -7.37 5.45 7.06
N GLU A 30 -6.38 5.64 6.20
CA GLU A 30 -5.81 6.95 5.90
C GLU A 30 -5.07 6.90 4.57
N SER A 31 -5.01 8.03 3.89
CA SER A 31 -4.30 8.13 2.62
C SER A 31 -3.67 9.49 2.47
N ALA A 32 -2.67 9.59 1.61
CA ALA A 32 -2.05 10.83 1.21
C ALA A 32 -1.64 10.72 -0.26
N SER A 33 -1.70 11.83 -0.99
CA SER A 33 -1.31 11.87 -2.38
C SER A 33 -0.61 13.19 -2.69
N LYS A 34 0.30 13.17 -3.68
CA LYS A 34 1.00 14.37 -4.12
C LYS A 34 0.11 15.27 -4.95
N GLU A 35 -0.77 14.66 -5.75
CA GLU A 35 -1.68 15.37 -6.64
C GLU A 35 -3.05 14.71 -6.57
N GLU A 36 -4.10 15.47 -6.87
CA GLU A 36 -5.43 14.89 -7.01
C GLU A 36 -5.49 14.05 -8.28
N ASP A 37 -6.07 12.87 -8.15
CA ASP A 37 -6.27 11.94 -9.24
C ASP A 37 -7.74 11.51 -9.22
N GLU A 38 -8.46 11.78 -10.31
CA GLU A 38 -9.89 11.44 -10.40
C GLU A 38 -10.14 9.94 -10.30
N TYR A 39 -9.13 9.12 -10.59
CA TYR A 39 -9.25 7.66 -10.54
C TYR A 39 -8.81 7.05 -9.19
N PHE A 40 -8.35 7.87 -8.27
CA PHE A 40 -7.82 7.35 -7.00
C PHE A 40 -8.86 6.57 -6.22
N GLN A 41 -10.09 7.07 -6.17
CA GLN A 41 -11.15 6.38 -5.44
C GLN A 41 -11.50 5.05 -6.09
N ASP A 42 -11.59 5.00 -7.41
CA ASP A 42 -11.82 3.75 -8.13
C ASP A 42 -10.70 2.76 -7.87
N LEU A 43 -9.45 3.24 -7.85
CA LEU A 43 -8.29 2.42 -7.54
C LEU A 43 -8.40 1.79 -6.15
N THR A 44 -8.81 2.57 -5.14
CA THR A 44 -8.93 2.06 -3.76
C THR A 44 -10.01 1.00 -3.66
N ILE A 45 -11.13 1.18 -4.36
CA ILE A 45 -12.23 0.21 -4.36
C ILE A 45 -11.77 -1.11 -5.00
N GLU A 46 -11.14 -1.03 -6.16
CA GLU A 46 -10.65 -2.21 -6.88
C GLU A 46 -9.55 -2.93 -6.09
N LEU A 47 -8.63 -2.18 -5.51
CA LEU A 47 -7.57 -2.75 -4.70
C LEU A 47 -8.15 -3.47 -3.47
N GLY A 48 -9.17 -2.88 -2.85
CA GLY A 48 -9.87 -3.51 -1.74
C GLY A 48 -10.44 -4.89 -2.10
N GLN A 49 -11.00 -5.02 -3.29
CA GLN A 49 -11.50 -6.32 -3.77
C GLN A 49 -10.38 -7.34 -3.94
N ILE A 50 -9.26 -6.89 -4.51
CA ILE A 50 -8.09 -7.77 -4.72
C ILE A 50 -7.57 -8.31 -3.38
N VAL A 51 -7.39 -7.43 -2.38
CA VAL A 51 -6.84 -7.87 -1.09
C VAL A 51 -7.81 -8.76 -0.31
N LYS A 52 -9.12 -8.55 -0.45
CA LYS A 52 -10.10 -9.47 0.14
C LYS A 52 -9.94 -10.87 -0.45
N ASN A 53 -9.80 -10.98 -1.76
CA ASN A 53 -9.60 -12.26 -2.43
C ASN A 53 -8.28 -12.91 -2.03
N ILE A 54 -7.23 -12.13 -1.88
CA ILE A 54 -5.93 -12.63 -1.42
C ILE A 54 -6.02 -13.15 0.02
N GLY A 55 -6.77 -12.43 0.88
CA GLY A 55 -7.01 -12.89 2.25
C GLY A 55 -7.71 -14.24 2.30
N GLU A 56 -8.69 -14.47 1.42
CA GLU A 56 -9.37 -15.75 1.32
C GLU A 56 -8.45 -16.85 0.81
N LEU A 57 -7.60 -16.53 -0.18
CA LEU A 57 -6.59 -17.47 -0.66
C LEU A 57 -5.69 -17.94 0.50
N SER A 58 -5.24 -17.00 1.32
CA SER A 58 -4.39 -17.30 2.47
C SER A 58 -5.09 -18.21 3.48
N LYS A 59 -6.38 -17.93 3.77
CA LYS A 59 -7.15 -18.72 4.72
C LYS A 59 -7.48 -20.14 4.22
N ASN A 60 -7.71 -20.27 2.93
CA ASN A 60 -8.22 -21.52 2.35
C ASN A 60 -7.10 -22.45 1.85
N THR A 61 -5.85 -22.05 1.97
CA THR A 61 -4.71 -22.81 1.52
C THR A 61 -3.60 -22.76 2.57
N ASN A 62 -2.51 -23.48 2.34
CA ASN A 62 -1.37 -23.53 3.26
C ASN A 62 -0.25 -22.58 2.85
N VAL A 63 -0.54 -21.53 2.08
CA VAL A 63 0.52 -20.62 1.62
C VAL A 63 0.98 -19.67 2.72
N GLY A 64 0.20 -19.48 3.77
CA GLY A 64 0.53 -18.55 4.84
C GLY A 64 0.03 -17.13 4.56
N ALA A 65 0.38 -16.19 5.44
CA ALA A 65 -0.05 -14.81 5.33
C ALA A 65 0.66 -14.08 4.18
N LEU A 66 -0.05 -13.17 3.53
CA LEU A 66 0.56 -12.30 2.52
C LEU A 66 1.54 -11.33 3.19
N HIS A 67 2.76 -11.26 2.68
CA HIS A 67 3.74 -10.27 3.15
C HIS A 67 3.81 -9.08 2.20
N GLU A 68 3.85 -9.35 0.90
CA GLU A 68 4.06 -8.30 -0.09
C GLU A 68 3.46 -8.69 -1.43
N MET A 69 2.97 -7.70 -2.16
CA MET A 69 2.50 -7.88 -3.52
C MET A 69 2.95 -6.70 -4.36
N ILE A 70 3.43 -6.98 -5.56
CA ILE A 70 3.83 -5.95 -6.52
C ILE A 70 2.98 -6.14 -7.76
N LEU A 71 2.25 -5.10 -8.15
CA LEU A 71 1.48 -5.06 -9.38
C LEU A 71 2.16 -4.10 -10.35
N ASN A 72 2.63 -4.61 -11.45
CA ASN A 72 3.39 -3.83 -12.42
C ASN A 72 2.53 -3.63 -13.68
N PHE A 73 2.01 -2.42 -13.85
CA PHE A 73 1.19 -2.04 -15.00
C PHE A 73 2.01 -1.20 -15.99
N GLY A 74 1.44 -0.96 -17.15
CA GLY A 74 2.12 -0.18 -18.19
C GLY A 74 2.45 1.25 -17.80
N GLN A 75 1.62 1.88 -16.93
CA GLN A 75 1.78 3.28 -16.56
C GLN A 75 2.12 3.48 -15.09
N SER A 76 1.95 2.49 -14.26
CA SER A 76 2.13 2.61 -12.81
C SER A 76 2.48 1.27 -12.19
N LYS A 77 3.04 1.31 -10.98
CA LYS A 77 3.24 0.14 -10.15
C LYS A 77 2.50 0.33 -8.84
N ILE A 78 2.06 -0.76 -8.25
CA ILE A 78 1.49 -0.73 -6.90
C ILE A 78 2.32 -1.68 -6.06
N LEU A 79 2.90 -1.17 -4.98
CA LEU A 79 3.61 -1.97 -3.99
C LEU A 79 2.74 -2.03 -2.75
N LEU A 80 2.36 -3.25 -2.38
CA LEU A 80 1.51 -3.49 -1.21
C LEU A 80 2.30 -4.32 -0.22
N ARG A 81 2.29 -3.91 1.04
CA ARG A 81 2.97 -4.63 2.11
C ARG A 81 2.07 -4.75 3.32
N SER A 82 1.99 -5.95 3.87
CA SER A 82 1.27 -6.19 5.12
C SER A 82 2.00 -5.49 6.26
N ILE A 83 1.28 -4.75 7.09
CA ILE A 83 1.87 -4.06 8.26
C ILE A 83 1.34 -4.62 9.58
N HIS A 84 0.25 -5.39 9.51
CA HIS A 84 -0.39 -6.03 10.66
C HIS A 84 -1.29 -7.14 10.10
N LYS A 85 -1.72 -8.06 10.93
CA LYS A 85 -2.60 -9.16 10.47
C LYS A 85 -3.89 -8.66 9.79
N ASP A 86 -4.35 -7.46 10.14
CA ASP A 86 -5.60 -6.91 9.64
C ASP A 86 -5.41 -5.73 8.67
N TYR A 87 -4.18 -5.24 8.48
CA TYR A 87 -3.91 -4.02 7.73
C TYR A 87 -2.73 -4.17 6.80
N PHE A 88 -2.77 -3.38 5.73
CA PHE A 88 -1.65 -3.26 4.81
C PHE A 88 -1.45 -1.80 4.41
N VAL A 89 -0.28 -1.50 3.86
CA VAL A 89 0.04 -0.22 3.24
C VAL A 89 0.22 -0.45 1.75
N ALA A 90 -0.33 0.42 0.92
CA ALA A 90 -0.18 0.38 -0.52
C ALA A 90 0.40 1.69 -1.03
N LEU A 91 1.33 1.57 -1.95
CA LEU A 91 2.07 2.70 -2.51
C LEU A 91 1.88 2.68 -4.02
N LEU A 92 1.30 3.76 -4.55
CA LEU A 92 1.14 3.94 -5.99
C LEU A 92 2.37 4.67 -6.53
N LEU A 93 3.06 4.04 -7.46
CA LEU A 93 4.33 4.52 -8.01
C LEU A 93 4.22 4.80 -9.49
N SER A 94 5.00 5.75 -9.99
CA SER A 94 5.22 5.87 -11.42
C SER A 94 5.94 4.63 -11.92
N ARG A 95 5.80 4.32 -13.21
CA ARG A 95 6.40 3.11 -13.79
C ARG A 95 7.93 3.09 -13.67
N ASP A 96 8.56 4.24 -13.57
CA ASP A 96 10.03 4.37 -13.54
C ASP A 96 10.61 4.37 -12.12
N GLU A 97 9.74 4.37 -11.08
CA GLU A 97 10.23 4.37 -9.70
C GLU A 97 10.88 3.04 -9.33
N ASN A 98 11.97 3.12 -8.59
CA ASN A 98 12.71 1.95 -8.13
C ASN A 98 11.93 1.20 -7.04
N VAL A 99 11.60 -0.06 -7.30
CA VAL A 99 10.84 -0.88 -6.35
C VAL A 99 11.64 -1.14 -5.07
N GLY A 100 12.93 -1.44 -5.18
CA GLY A 100 13.77 -1.69 -4.01
C GLY A 100 13.85 -0.48 -3.08
N LYS A 101 14.01 0.71 -3.64
CA LYS A 101 14.00 1.95 -2.88
C LYS A 101 12.66 2.16 -2.18
N SER A 102 11.58 1.83 -2.87
CA SER A 102 10.21 1.93 -2.33
C SER A 102 9.99 0.95 -1.19
N GLN A 103 10.46 -0.28 -1.32
CA GLN A 103 10.42 -1.28 -0.25
C GLN A 103 11.17 -0.79 0.98
N PHE A 104 12.36 -0.22 0.78
CA PHE A 104 13.16 0.33 1.86
C PHE A 104 12.43 1.47 2.59
N ALA A 105 11.81 2.38 1.82
CA ALA A 105 11.07 3.49 2.40
C ALA A 105 9.90 3.00 3.27
N LEU A 106 9.16 1.98 2.81
CA LEU A 106 8.07 1.40 3.59
C LEU A 106 8.58 0.72 4.84
N GLN A 107 9.64 -0.06 4.73
CA GLN A 107 10.19 -0.79 5.88
C GLN A 107 10.60 0.15 7.02
N ARG A 108 11.04 1.35 6.68
CA ARG A 108 11.45 2.33 7.70
C ARG A 108 10.28 2.89 8.49
N VAL A 109 9.11 3.05 7.89
CA VAL A 109 7.96 3.66 8.56
C VAL A 109 7.01 2.65 9.19
N ILE A 110 7.05 1.40 8.74
CA ILE A 110 6.12 0.36 9.23
C ILE A 110 6.09 0.23 10.74
N PRO A 111 7.23 0.19 11.46
CA PRO A 111 7.17 0.08 12.93
C PRO A 111 6.37 1.20 13.60
N ASN A 112 6.46 2.42 13.07
CA ASN A 112 5.70 3.55 13.60
C ASN A 112 4.21 3.44 13.24
N LEU A 113 3.90 2.89 12.07
CA LEU A 113 2.51 2.67 11.68
C LEU A 113 1.86 1.62 12.59
N VAL A 114 2.56 0.54 12.86
CA VAL A 114 2.04 -0.56 13.70
C VAL A 114 1.71 -0.08 15.11
N LYS A 115 2.51 0.82 15.68
CA LYS A 115 2.26 1.35 17.04
C LYS A 115 0.91 2.04 17.17
N ASN A 116 0.35 2.54 16.09
CA ASN A 116 -0.88 3.32 16.10
C ASN A 116 -2.10 2.55 15.58
N LEU A 117 -1.92 1.27 15.32
CA LEU A 117 -3.01 0.41 14.83
C LEU A 117 -3.65 -0.43 15.94
#